data_c180274caa07c43d1cc8fb3e58930112
#
_entry.id   c180274caa07c43d1cc8fb3e58930112
#
_cell.length_a   1.000
_cell.length_b   1.000
_cell.length_c   1.000
_cell.angle_alpha   90.00
_cell.angle_beta   90.00
_cell.angle_gamma   90.00
#
_symmetry.space_group_name_H-M   'P 1'
#
loop_
_entity.id
_entity.type
_entity.pdbx_description
1 polymer ?
#
loop_
_entity_poly.entity_id
_entity_poly.type
_entity_poly.pdbx_seq_one_letter_code
_entity_poly.pdbx_strand_id
1 'polypeptide(L)'
;PIQFSVCASGERPMSFAAAKLPPGLKLDKETGIITGKISRPGVYSFPVQASNSHGKTQGTITIRIGQEICLTPPMGWSSWYSYSGGVSQENILKTARLLVNSGLARYGYSYVNIDDCWQGARGGKYRAIQPNKRFPDMKAMCNEIHSLGLKAGIYSSPWMGTYAGYIGGSSPNPQGDYSSLALPENKRPQPDQLFGACPGSKQLGATKVGPVWMVTQDARQWAEWGFDYVKMDWYLIDVPNTERIASDLKKSGRDIVLSVSNSTPFEIAGPISKITNVWRTTGDIEDHWGSLKKIASSQGKWQPYTRPGHWNDPDMLQIGRLGKVGRANTTFEPTRLTPDEQYFQMSFWSIMSAPLIISCDLEHLDDFTRGLLCNREVIAVNQTFYGPAEKVLSANDCEVWVKPLDGTRCAIGFFNTGNQRRTVKVPLSLLKLKSPQNVRDLWKQEDAGTIRQEMNVELNPHGASLFLLDGKK
;
A
#
# COMPACT_ATOMS: atom_id res chain seq x y z
N PRO A 1 -3.14 18.58 7.94
CA PRO A 1 -2.03 19.09 7.11
C PRO A 1 -1.99 18.38 5.77
N ILE A 2 -1.57 19.13 4.74
CA ILE A 2 -1.35 18.57 3.39
C ILE A 2 0.15 18.45 3.21
N GLN A 3 0.58 17.29 2.72
CA GLN A 3 1.97 17.04 2.37
C GLN A 3 2.06 15.97 1.29
N PHE A 4 2.74 16.28 0.22
CA PHE A 4 3.06 15.34 -0.85
C PHE A 4 4.15 15.91 -1.76
N SER A 5 4.83 15.03 -2.49
CA SER A 5 5.80 15.41 -3.52
C SER A 5 5.14 15.41 -4.90
N VAL A 6 5.48 16.38 -5.73
CA VAL A 6 5.10 16.40 -7.14
C VAL A 6 5.78 15.22 -7.85
N CYS A 7 4.99 14.30 -8.39
CA CYS A 7 5.49 13.16 -9.13
C CYS A 7 6.01 13.61 -10.50
N ALA A 8 7.31 13.89 -10.59
CA ALA A 8 7.99 14.21 -11.83
C ALA A 8 9.26 13.38 -11.98
N SER A 9 9.34 12.58 -13.03
CA SER A 9 10.54 11.85 -13.41
C SER A 9 11.35 12.67 -14.42
N GLY A 10 12.61 12.31 -14.57
CA GLY A 10 13.56 12.97 -15.48
C GLY A 10 14.88 13.25 -14.77
N GLU A 11 15.82 13.78 -15.53
CA GLU A 11 17.16 14.07 -15.06
C GLU A 11 17.17 15.21 -14.04
N ARG A 12 18.01 15.08 -13.02
CA ARG A 12 18.20 16.07 -11.94
C ARG A 12 19.51 16.83 -12.17
N PRO A 13 19.61 18.10 -11.70
CA PRO A 13 18.64 18.84 -10.87
C PRO A 13 17.40 19.28 -11.66
N MET A 14 16.29 19.39 -10.94
CA MET A 14 15.00 19.81 -11.50
C MET A 14 14.40 20.90 -10.60
N SER A 15 13.74 21.87 -11.21
CA SER A 15 13.02 22.92 -10.49
C SER A 15 11.52 22.83 -10.73
N PHE A 16 10.75 23.26 -9.73
CA PHE A 16 9.30 23.20 -9.71
C PHE A 16 8.68 24.60 -9.56
N ALA A 17 7.58 24.84 -10.27
CA ALA A 17 6.79 26.03 -10.14
C ALA A 17 5.29 25.69 -10.17
N ALA A 18 4.48 26.40 -9.43
CA ALA A 18 3.03 26.29 -9.46
C ALA A 18 2.42 27.67 -9.68
N ALA A 19 1.59 27.80 -10.69
CA ALA A 19 0.76 28.98 -10.87
C ALA A 19 -0.55 28.80 -10.08
N LYS A 20 -1.00 29.84 -9.38
CA LYS A 20 -2.26 29.86 -8.62
C LYS A 20 -2.31 28.75 -7.53
N LEU A 21 -1.21 28.57 -6.81
CA LEU A 21 -1.19 27.65 -5.66
C LEU A 21 -2.29 28.08 -4.65
N PRO A 22 -3.14 27.15 -4.17
CA PRO A 22 -4.20 27.49 -3.22
C PRO A 22 -3.65 28.15 -1.95
N PRO A 23 -4.35 29.17 -1.39
CA PRO A 23 -3.94 29.82 -0.15
C PRO A 23 -3.75 28.81 0.98
N GLY A 24 -2.65 28.95 1.72
CA GLY A 24 -2.26 28.05 2.80
C GLY A 24 -1.35 26.90 2.38
N LEU A 25 -1.05 26.76 1.08
CA LEU A 25 -0.04 25.81 0.58
C LEU A 25 1.26 26.56 0.22
N LYS A 26 2.36 25.80 0.33
CA LYS A 26 3.70 26.20 -0.10
C LYS A 26 4.30 25.10 -0.96
N LEU A 27 5.00 25.46 -2.02
CA LEU A 27 5.77 24.57 -2.88
C LEU A 27 7.25 24.88 -2.67
N ASP A 28 8.00 23.85 -2.33
CA ASP A 28 9.45 23.89 -2.39
C ASP A 28 9.90 23.74 -3.86
N LYS A 29 10.64 24.73 -4.35
CA LYS A 29 10.99 24.82 -5.78
C LYS A 29 12.08 23.83 -6.20
N GLU A 30 12.87 23.30 -5.28
CA GLU A 30 13.98 22.38 -5.56
C GLU A 30 13.52 20.94 -5.42
N THR A 31 12.74 20.64 -4.38
CA THR A 31 12.29 19.28 -4.07
C THR A 31 10.96 18.92 -4.73
N GLY A 32 10.13 19.90 -5.03
CA GLY A 32 8.75 19.71 -5.50
C GLY A 32 7.78 19.31 -4.38
N ILE A 33 8.18 19.43 -3.11
CA ILE A 33 7.32 19.09 -1.97
C ILE A 33 6.31 20.22 -1.75
N ILE A 34 5.03 19.86 -1.70
CA ILE A 34 3.92 20.77 -1.36
C ILE A 34 3.50 20.49 0.08
N THR A 35 3.47 21.53 0.89
CA THR A 35 3.06 21.46 2.30
C THR A 35 2.07 22.56 2.63
N GLY A 36 1.30 22.37 3.72
CA GLY A 36 0.43 23.40 4.25
C GLY A 36 -0.91 22.90 4.75
N LYS A 37 -1.91 23.79 4.77
CA LYS A 37 -3.27 23.47 5.22
C LYS A 37 -4.28 24.27 4.39
N ILE A 38 -5.31 23.59 3.93
CA ILE A 38 -6.52 24.19 3.36
C ILE A 38 -7.66 23.91 4.32
N SER A 39 -8.36 24.95 4.77
CA SER A 39 -9.42 24.81 5.79
C SER A 39 -10.82 24.69 5.21
N ARG A 40 -11.05 25.13 3.97
CA ARG A 40 -12.37 25.10 3.34
C ARG A 40 -12.54 23.81 2.53
N PRO A 41 -13.64 23.07 2.71
CA PRO A 41 -13.97 21.97 1.83
C PRO A 41 -14.08 22.41 0.37
N GLY A 42 -13.70 21.56 -0.57
CA GLY A 42 -13.75 21.86 -2.00
C GLY A 42 -12.74 21.09 -2.82
N VAL A 43 -12.76 21.35 -4.13
CA VAL A 43 -11.82 20.79 -5.10
C VAL A 43 -10.92 21.92 -5.59
N TYR A 44 -9.61 21.75 -5.43
CA TYR A 44 -8.59 22.72 -5.78
C TYR A 44 -7.69 22.13 -6.86
N SER A 45 -7.80 22.65 -8.07
CA SER A 45 -6.96 22.24 -9.21
C SER A 45 -6.05 23.38 -9.64
N PHE A 46 -4.77 23.09 -9.79
CA PHE A 46 -3.78 24.09 -10.19
C PHE A 46 -2.66 23.47 -11.03
N PRO A 47 -2.10 24.20 -12.01
CA PRO A 47 -1.01 23.71 -12.81
C PRO A 47 0.30 23.74 -12.04
N VAL A 48 1.11 22.70 -12.23
CA VAL A 48 2.48 22.60 -11.74
C VAL A 48 3.40 22.30 -12.91
N GLN A 49 4.51 23.03 -13.00
CA GLN A 49 5.57 22.83 -13.99
C GLN A 49 6.80 22.23 -13.31
N ALA A 50 7.41 21.26 -13.97
CA ALA A 50 8.75 20.77 -13.66
C ALA A 50 9.68 21.11 -14.83
N SER A 51 10.91 21.55 -14.54
CA SER A 51 11.89 21.94 -15.55
C SER A 51 13.32 21.56 -15.16
N ASN A 52 14.14 21.22 -16.16
CA ASN A 52 15.55 20.94 -16.03
C ASN A 52 16.31 21.48 -17.27
N SER A 53 17.60 21.12 -17.43
CA SER A 53 18.44 21.53 -18.59
C SER A 53 17.91 21.05 -19.96
N HIS A 54 17.12 19.97 -19.99
CA HIS A 54 16.59 19.35 -21.22
C HIS A 54 15.21 19.90 -21.63
N GLY A 55 14.53 20.63 -20.74
CA GLY A 55 13.23 21.21 -21.06
C GLY A 55 12.29 21.32 -19.86
N LYS A 56 11.01 21.50 -20.19
CA LYS A 56 9.94 21.66 -19.20
C LYS A 56 8.72 20.83 -19.56
N THR A 57 8.03 20.39 -18.52
CA THR A 57 6.71 19.74 -18.63
C THR A 57 5.74 20.35 -17.64
N GLN A 58 4.46 20.24 -17.90
CA GLN A 58 3.40 20.74 -17.03
C GLN A 58 2.35 19.68 -16.80
N GLY A 59 1.84 19.64 -15.58
CA GLY A 59 0.72 18.81 -15.17
C GLY A 59 -0.25 19.57 -14.28
N THR A 60 -1.41 18.98 -14.02
CA THR A 60 -2.40 19.55 -13.09
C THR A 60 -2.47 18.68 -11.84
N ILE A 61 -2.36 19.33 -10.67
CA ILE A 61 -2.62 18.70 -9.39
C ILE A 61 -4.04 19.07 -8.95
N THR A 62 -4.78 18.06 -8.49
CA THR A 62 -6.11 18.24 -7.91
C THR A 62 -6.12 17.74 -6.48
N ILE A 63 -6.44 18.61 -5.54
CA ILE A 63 -6.59 18.30 -4.11
C ILE A 63 -8.07 18.39 -3.77
N ARG A 64 -8.60 17.38 -3.12
CA ARG A 64 -9.95 17.37 -2.55
C ARG A 64 -9.87 17.54 -1.04
N ILE A 65 -10.57 18.52 -0.50
CA ILE A 65 -10.75 18.73 0.94
C ILE A 65 -12.20 18.37 1.27
N GLY A 66 -12.38 17.35 2.10
CA GLY A 66 -13.71 16.81 2.43
C GLY A 66 -13.63 15.75 3.51
N GLN A 67 -14.66 14.91 3.56
CA GLN A 67 -14.79 13.84 4.56
C GLN A 67 -13.94 12.60 4.23
N GLU A 68 -13.67 12.38 2.94
CA GLU A 68 -12.95 11.19 2.46
C GLU A 68 -11.46 11.49 2.29
N ILE A 69 -10.64 10.55 2.72
CA ILE A 69 -9.18 10.54 2.54
C ILE A 69 -8.78 9.32 1.72
N CYS A 70 -7.51 9.19 1.35
CA CYS A 70 -6.99 8.04 0.60
C CYS A 70 -7.71 7.83 -0.74
N LEU A 71 -7.92 8.92 -1.52
CA LEU A 71 -8.74 8.89 -2.74
C LEU A 71 -8.13 8.10 -3.90
N THR A 72 -6.87 7.71 -3.81
CA THR A 72 -6.21 6.73 -4.67
C THR A 72 -5.64 5.60 -3.81
N PRO A 73 -5.44 4.39 -4.37
CA PRO A 73 -4.82 3.30 -3.62
C PRO A 73 -3.46 3.73 -3.05
N PRO A 74 -3.16 3.46 -1.77
CA PRO A 74 -1.87 3.85 -1.20
C PRO A 74 -0.72 3.10 -1.88
N MET A 75 0.37 3.81 -2.11
CA MET A 75 1.62 3.28 -2.63
C MET A 75 2.74 3.58 -1.64
N GLY A 76 3.58 2.60 -1.34
CA GLY A 76 4.65 2.79 -0.38
C GLY A 76 5.42 1.52 -0.07
N TRP A 77 6.06 1.53 1.08
CA TRP A 77 6.88 0.44 1.58
C TRP A 77 6.48 0.09 3.03
N SER A 78 6.55 -1.20 3.38
CA SER A 78 6.31 -1.70 4.74
C SER A 78 7.47 -2.56 5.21
N SER A 79 7.76 -2.52 6.51
CA SER A 79 8.93 -3.18 7.09
C SER A 79 8.82 -4.70 7.25
N TRP A 80 7.64 -5.31 7.03
CA TRP A 80 7.42 -6.71 7.42
C TRP A 80 8.31 -7.71 6.67
N TYR A 81 8.20 -7.75 5.35
CA TYR A 81 9.02 -8.66 4.52
C TYR A 81 10.44 -8.14 4.28
N SER A 82 10.85 -7.05 4.95
CA SER A 82 12.23 -6.58 4.96
C SER A 82 12.92 -6.90 6.28
N TYR A 83 12.42 -6.35 7.37
CA TYR A 83 13.10 -6.37 8.66
C TYR A 83 12.39 -7.22 9.71
N SER A 84 11.12 -7.57 9.49
CA SER A 84 10.36 -8.40 10.43
C SER A 84 10.56 -7.91 11.89
N GLY A 85 10.90 -8.81 12.80
CA GLY A 85 11.19 -8.48 14.20
C GLY A 85 12.44 -7.61 14.43
N GLY A 86 13.30 -7.43 13.43
CA GLY A 86 14.52 -6.63 13.51
C GLY A 86 14.34 -5.14 13.20
N VAL A 87 13.13 -4.69 12.92
CA VAL A 87 12.85 -3.30 12.55
C VAL A 87 13.31 -2.28 13.60
N SER A 88 13.89 -1.17 13.15
CA SER A 88 14.37 -0.07 13.99
C SER A 88 14.14 1.29 13.33
N GLN A 89 14.20 2.37 14.11
CA GLN A 89 14.12 3.73 13.59
C GLN A 89 15.21 4.00 12.54
N GLU A 90 16.40 3.47 12.72
CA GLU A 90 17.51 3.59 11.77
C GLU A 90 17.15 2.95 10.41
N ASN A 91 16.62 1.71 10.43
CA ASN A 91 16.18 1.03 9.22
C ASN A 91 15.08 1.80 8.49
N ILE A 92 14.10 2.31 9.24
CA ILE A 92 12.99 3.10 8.70
C ILE A 92 13.49 4.38 8.03
N LEU A 93 14.35 5.14 8.69
CA LEU A 93 14.91 6.37 8.13
C LEU A 93 15.83 6.11 6.93
N LYS A 94 16.64 5.05 7.00
CA LYS A 94 17.44 4.59 5.85
C LYS A 94 16.53 4.29 4.66
N THR A 95 15.48 3.52 4.87
CA THR A 95 14.52 3.14 3.81
C THR A 95 13.78 4.37 3.26
N ALA A 96 13.38 5.32 4.10
CA ALA A 96 12.75 6.57 3.64
C ALA A 96 13.67 7.35 2.69
N ARG A 97 14.95 7.50 3.03
CA ARG A 97 15.94 8.14 2.16
C ARG A 97 16.16 7.35 0.85
N LEU A 98 16.23 6.02 0.93
CA LEU A 98 16.36 5.15 -0.23
C LEU A 98 15.13 5.23 -1.15
N LEU A 99 13.92 5.35 -0.62
CA LEU A 99 12.71 5.51 -1.42
C LEU A 99 12.76 6.78 -2.29
N VAL A 100 13.33 7.86 -1.76
CA VAL A 100 13.57 9.10 -2.52
C VAL A 100 14.74 8.95 -3.50
N ASN A 101 15.88 8.42 -3.03
CA ASN A 101 17.11 8.34 -3.81
C ASN A 101 17.02 7.34 -4.98
N SER A 102 16.31 6.23 -4.80
CA SER A 102 16.03 5.27 -5.88
C SER A 102 15.11 5.82 -6.97
N GLY A 103 14.41 6.92 -6.66
CA GLY A 103 13.44 7.54 -7.56
C GLY A 103 12.01 7.01 -7.42
N LEU A 104 11.75 5.97 -6.65
CA LEU A 104 10.40 5.39 -6.44
C LEU A 104 9.39 6.44 -5.96
N ALA A 105 9.80 7.36 -5.07
CA ALA A 105 8.94 8.45 -4.61
C ALA A 105 8.40 9.32 -5.75
N ARG A 106 9.13 9.43 -6.87
CA ARG A 106 8.72 10.20 -8.06
C ARG A 106 7.62 9.51 -8.88
N TYR A 107 7.37 8.23 -8.58
CA TYR A 107 6.31 7.41 -9.19
C TYR A 107 5.11 7.23 -8.26
N GLY A 108 5.12 7.87 -7.06
CA GLY A 108 3.99 7.87 -6.14
C GLY A 108 4.13 7.00 -4.90
N TYR A 109 5.23 6.25 -4.74
CA TYR A 109 5.52 5.51 -3.51
C TYR A 109 5.83 6.51 -2.40
N SER A 110 4.85 6.74 -1.52
CA SER A 110 4.91 7.84 -0.54
C SER A 110 4.82 7.38 0.91
N TYR A 111 4.28 6.20 1.19
CA TYR A 111 4.18 5.71 2.56
C TYR A 111 5.42 4.90 2.96
N VAL A 112 5.90 5.13 4.19
CA VAL A 112 6.92 4.31 4.87
C VAL A 112 6.29 3.79 6.15
N ASN A 113 5.91 2.50 6.12
CA ASN A 113 5.12 1.89 7.18
C ASN A 113 5.98 1.01 8.08
N ILE A 114 5.93 1.29 9.38
CA ILE A 114 6.44 0.39 10.40
C ILE A 114 5.39 -0.70 10.63
N ASP A 115 5.77 -1.96 10.48
CA ASP A 115 4.95 -3.11 10.87
C ASP A 115 5.15 -3.46 12.35
N ASP A 116 4.78 -4.64 12.82
CA ASP A 116 4.87 -5.06 14.22
C ASP A 116 6.29 -4.95 14.80
N CYS A 117 6.45 -5.10 16.10
CA CYS A 117 7.72 -5.13 16.84
C CYS A 117 8.33 -3.77 17.21
N TRP A 118 7.61 -2.66 17.10
CA TRP A 118 8.06 -1.35 17.58
C TRP A 118 7.66 -1.06 19.03
N GLN A 119 6.66 -1.75 19.55
CA GLN A 119 5.97 -1.45 20.80
C GLN A 119 6.87 -1.71 22.02
N GLY A 120 6.79 -0.80 22.99
CA GLY A 120 7.32 -0.91 24.33
C GLY A 120 6.20 -0.95 25.38
N ALA A 121 6.42 -0.37 26.55
CA ALA A 121 5.42 -0.28 27.61
C ALA A 121 4.44 0.88 27.38
N ARG A 122 3.28 0.84 28.04
CA ARG A 122 2.36 1.98 28.08
C ARG A 122 2.88 3.07 29.00
N GLY A 123 2.70 4.31 28.60
CA GLY A 123 3.17 5.46 29.35
C GLY A 123 2.91 6.80 28.68
N GLY A 124 3.66 7.80 29.09
CA GLY A 124 3.56 9.15 28.54
C GLY A 124 2.28 9.87 28.86
N LYS A 125 2.06 11.00 28.19
CA LYS A 125 0.94 11.93 28.42
C LYS A 125 -0.44 11.28 28.27
N TYR A 126 -0.57 10.34 27.34
CA TYR A 126 -1.85 9.68 27.02
C TYR A 126 -1.97 8.28 27.65
N ARG A 127 -0.93 7.77 28.32
CA ARG A 127 -0.84 6.36 28.73
C ARG A 127 -0.95 5.40 27.53
N ALA A 128 -0.49 5.87 26.37
CA ALA A 128 -0.44 5.14 25.12
C ALA A 128 0.76 4.20 25.09
N ILE A 129 0.78 3.30 24.10
CA ILE A 129 1.96 2.47 23.81
C ILE A 129 3.13 3.40 23.47
N GLN A 130 4.21 3.31 24.24
CA GLN A 130 5.47 3.99 23.95
C GLN A 130 6.37 3.07 23.12
N PRO A 131 7.28 3.62 22.32
CA PRO A 131 8.20 2.79 21.53
C PRO A 131 9.20 2.04 22.42
N ASN A 132 9.70 0.92 21.89
CA ASN A 132 10.82 0.25 22.51
C ASN A 132 12.14 0.97 22.19
N LYS A 133 13.24 0.52 22.79
CA LYS A 133 14.58 1.16 22.68
C LYS A 133 15.13 1.29 21.25
N ARG A 134 14.57 0.54 20.29
CA ARG A 134 14.97 0.62 18.87
C ARG A 134 14.35 1.81 18.15
N PHE A 135 13.39 2.49 18.77
CA PHE A 135 12.71 3.68 18.27
C PHE A 135 12.80 4.82 19.29
N PRO A 136 13.98 5.43 19.44
CA PRO A 136 14.24 6.41 20.48
C PRO A 136 13.39 7.68 20.38
N ASP A 137 12.96 8.10 19.17
CA ASP A 137 12.13 9.29 18.97
C ASP A 137 11.23 9.17 17.76
N MET A 138 10.00 8.69 17.98
CA MET A 138 8.97 8.53 16.94
C MET A 138 8.57 9.86 16.29
N LYS A 139 8.55 10.95 17.06
CA LYS A 139 8.17 12.26 16.52
C LYS A 139 9.24 12.83 15.60
N ALA A 140 10.50 12.76 16.01
CA ALA A 140 11.62 13.16 15.15
C ALA A 140 11.67 12.30 13.88
N MET A 141 11.46 10.99 13.99
CA MET A 141 11.39 10.09 12.85
C MET A 141 10.27 10.48 11.87
N CYS A 142 9.05 10.72 12.35
CA CYS A 142 7.95 11.17 11.49
C CYS A 142 8.28 12.52 10.83
N ASN A 143 8.87 13.46 11.56
CA ASN A 143 9.26 14.76 11.01
C ASN A 143 10.31 14.61 9.90
N GLU A 144 11.28 13.72 10.05
CA GLU A 144 12.27 13.45 9.01
C GLU A 144 11.63 12.80 7.77
N ILE A 145 10.78 11.79 7.96
CA ILE A 145 10.01 11.19 6.85
C ILE A 145 9.20 12.27 6.12
N HIS A 146 8.54 13.14 6.84
CA HIS A 146 7.79 14.25 6.27
C HIS A 146 8.70 15.25 5.52
N SER A 147 9.87 15.57 6.03
CA SER A 147 10.81 16.48 5.35
C SER A 147 11.27 15.94 3.99
N LEU A 148 11.23 14.62 3.80
CA LEU A 148 11.48 13.95 2.52
C LEU A 148 10.26 13.94 1.58
N GLY A 149 9.13 14.55 1.96
CA GLY A 149 7.89 14.54 1.19
C GLY A 149 7.10 13.22 1.27
N LEU A 150 7.46 12.36 2.21
CA LEU A 150 6.86 11.05 2.44
C LEU A 150 5.86 11.09 3.60
N LYS A 151 5.17 9.99 3.83
CA LYS A 151 4.17 9.78 4.89
C LYS A 151 4.60 8.62 5.77
N ALA A 152 4.35 8.72 7.07
CA ALA A 152 4.70 7.70 8.05
C ALA A 152 3.49 6.83 8.40
N GLY A 153 3.69 5.51 8.44
CA GLY A 153 2.69 4.56 8.90
C GLY A 153 3.15 3.76 10.11
N ILE A 154 2.19 3.26 10.88
CA ILE A 154 2.41 2.48 12.09
C ILE A 154 1.51 1.25 12.13
N TYR A 155 1.87 0.25 12.92
CA TYR A 155 1.13 -0.98 13.14
C TYR A 155 0.58 -1.06 14.57
N SER A 156 -0.60 -1.63 14.72
CA SER A 156 -1.16 -2.01 16.02
C SER A 156 -2.17 -3.15 15.88
N SER A 157 -2.79 -3.52 16.98
CA SER A 157 -3.87 -4.49 17.06
C SER A 157 -4.89 -4.02 18.07
N PRO A 158 -6.20 -4.31 17.94
CA PRO A 158 -7.17 -4.07 18.99
C PRO A 158 -7.07 -5.10 20.13
N TRP A 159 -6.35 -6.17 19.95
CA TRP A 159 -6.09 -7.18 20.97
C TRP A 159 -5.22 -6.64 22.12
N MET A 160 -5.10 -7.41 23.19
CA MET A 160 -4.14 -7.12 24.27
C MET A 160 -2.69 -7.34 23.83
N GLY A 161 -2.46 -8.29 22.92
CA GLY A 161 -1.15 -8.54 22.30
C GLY A 161 -1.23 -8.49 20.78
N THR A 162 -0.08 -8.31 20.12
CA THR A 162 0.09 -8.43 18.67
C THR A 162 0.45 -9.85 18.26
N TYR A 163 0.48 -10.15 16.97
CA TYR A 163 0.95 -11.44 16.46
C TYR A 163 2.41 -11.73 16.85
N ALA A 164 3.26 -10.72 16.89
CA ALA A 164 4.65 -10.86 17.33
C ALA A 164 4.81 -10.86 18.86
N GLY A 165 3.72 -10.82 19.62
CA GLY A 165 3.74 -10.91 21.07
C GLY A 165 4.09 -9.61 21.81
N TYR A 166 3.88 -8.46 21.16
CA TYR A 166 3.98 -7.13 21.78
C TYR A 166 2.63 -6.70 22.36
N ILE A 167 2.61 -5.60 23.11
CA ILE A 167 1.35 -5.06 23.62
C ILE A 167 0.51 -4.44 22.51
N GLY A 168 -0.81 -4.62 22.60
CA GLY A 168 -1.78 -4.11 21.64
C GLY A 168 -2.68 -3.00 22.22
N GLY A 169 -3.73 -2.69 21.47
CA GLY A 169 -4.65 -1.57 21.69
C GLY A 169 -5.70 -1.78 22.80
N SER A 170 -5.70 -2.90 23.51
CA SER A 170 -6.48 -3.12 24.71
C SER A 170 -5.63 -3.67 25.85
N SER A 171 -6.12 -3.63 27.07
CA SER A 171 -5.37 -4.00 28.27
C SER A 171 -6.18 -4.92 29.17
N PRO A 172 -5.52 -5.82 29.93
CA PRO A 172 -6.20 -6.65 30.94
C PRO A 172 -6.72 -5.85 32.14
N ASN A 173 -6.19 -4.63 32.36
CA ASN A 173 -6.53 -3.78 33.50
C ASN A 173 -6.38 -2.29 33.17
N PRO A 174 -7.00 -1.39 33.96
CA PRO A 174 -6.91 0.06 33.75
C PRO A 174 -5.49 0.64 33.85
N GLN A 175 -4.57 -0.05 34.51
CA GLN A 175 -3.18 0.39 34.70
C GLN A 175 -2.35 0.20 33.42
N GLY A 176 -2.79 -0.68 32.50
CA GLY A 176 -2.00 -1.05 31.32
C GLY A 176 -0.82 -1.97 31.67
N ASP A 177 -0.99 -2.77 32.71
CA ASP A 177 -0.02 -3.79 33.11
C ASP A 177 -0.34 -5.14 32.42
N TYR A 178 0.60 -5.62 31.63
CA TYR A 178 0.51 -6.86 30.86
C TYR A 178 1.32 -8.01 31.47
N SER A 179 1.87 -7.85 32.68
CA SER A 179 2.73 -8.85 33.30
C SER A 179 2.08 -10.22 33.45
N SER A 180 0.75 -10.25 33.73
CA SER A 180 -0.03 -11.48 33.83
C SER A 180 -0.20 -12.25 32.52
N LEU A 181 0.04 -11.60 31.40
CA LEU A 181 -0.07 -12.18 30.05
C LEU A 181 1.29 -12.63 29.47
N ALA A 182 2.39 -12.32 30.15
CA ALA A 182 3.72 -12.69 29.68
C ALA A 182 3.87 -14.21 29.59
N LEU A 183 4.30 -14.70 28.44
CA LEU A 183 4.59 -16.11 28.26
C LEU A 183 5.77 -16.52 29.12
N PRO A 184 5.71 -17.71 29.77
CA PRO A 184 6.86 -18.30 30.44
C PRO A 184 8.07 -18.40 29.49
N GLU A 185 9.27 -18.23 30.01
CA GLU A 185 10.50 -18.18 29.19
C GLU A 185 10.66 -19.40 28.27
N ASN A 186 10.34 -20.59 28.79
CA ASN A 186 10.40 -21.85 28.03
C ASN A 186 9.33 -21.97 26.92
N LYS A 187 8.34 -21.07 26.88
CA LYS A 187 7.31 -21.00 25.85
C LYS A 187 7.49 -19.84 24.89
N ARG A 188 8.52 -19.03 25.08
CA ARG A 188 8.84 -17.94 24.15
C ARG A 188 9.57 -18.52 22.93
N PRO A 189 9.23 -18.11 21.71
CA PRO A 189 10.00 -18.48 20.54
C PRO A 189 11.46 -18.08 20.69
N GLN A 190 12.36 -18.88 20.10
CA GLN A 190 13.77 -18.59 20.13
C GLN A 190 14.09 -17.30 19.35
N PRO A 191 15.23 -16.61 19.68
CA PRO A 191 15.57 -15.32 19.07
C PRO A 191 15.64 -15.28 17.53
N ASP A 192 15.84 -16.41 16.89
CA ASP A 192 15.87 -16.58 15.44
C ASP A 192 14.50 -16.94 14.82
N GLN A 193 13.49 -17.14 15.64
CA GLN A 193 12.11 -17.38 15.21
C GLN A 193 11.32 -16.06 15.14
N LEU A 194 10.24 -16.05 14.34
CA LEU A 194 9.42 -14.88 14.05
C LEU A 194 9.08 -14.06 15.29
N PHE A 195 8.57 -14.71 16.31
CA PHE A 195 8.04 -14.08 17.52
C PHE A 195 9.06 -13.97 18.67
N GLY A 196 10.30 -14.38 18.44
CA GLY A 196 11.37 -14.35 19.45
C GLY A 196 12.47 -13.34 19.19
N ALA A 197 12.42 -12.68 18.08
CA ALA A 197 13.51 -11.90 17.51
C ALA A 197 13.77 -10.56 18.19
N CYS A 198 12.99 -10.17 19.20
CA CYS A 198 13.16 -8.87 19.84
C CYS A 198 13.78 -9.03 21.24
N PRO A 199 15.08 -8.72 21.40
CA PRO A 199 15.72 -8.75 22.71
C PRO A 199 14.97 -7.86 23.71
N GLY A 200 14.54 -8.45 24.83
CA GLY A 200 13.88 -7.73 25.92
C GLY A 200 12.35 -7.64 25.83
N SER A 201 11.69 -8.16 24.79
CA SER A 201 10.24 -8.28 24.78
C SER A 201 9.79 -9.51 25.59
N LYS A 202 8.89 -9.29 26.53
CA LYS A 202 8.12 -10.38 27.14
C LYS A 202 6.95 -10.66 26.19
N GLN A 203 7.01 -11.75 25.44
CA GLN A 203 5.91 -12.12 24.56
C GLN A 203 4.63 -12.34 25.34
N LEU A 204 3.52 -11.88 24.77
CA LEU A 204 2.20 -11.94 25.36
C LEU A 204 1.37 -13.04 24.70
N GLY A 205 0.79 -13.91 25.50
CA GLY A 205 -0.18 -14.92 25.06
C GLY A 205 -1.61 -14.36 24.98
N ALA A 206 -1.85 -13.26 24.26
CA ALA A 206 -3.11 -12.52 24.36
C ALA A 206 -3.63 -12.00 23.01
N THR A 207 -4.14 -12.92 22.20
CA THR A 207 -4.78 -12.64 20.90
C THR A 207 -6.30 -12.47 21.02
N LYS A 208 -6.73 -11.57 21.90
CA LYS A 208 -8.13 -11.18 22.09
C LYS A 208 -8.24 -9.74 22.58
N VAL A 209 -9.37 -9.11 22.31
CA VAL A 209 -9.68 -7.78 22.86
C VAL A 209 -9.86 -7.88 24.37
N GLY A 210 -9.14 -7.04 25.09
CA GLY A 210 -9.16 -6.98 26.55
C GLY A 210 -10.32 -6.14 27.08
N PRO A 211 -10.59 -6.22 28.41
CA PRO A 211 -11.67 -5.49 29.04
C PRO A 211 -11.48 -3.97 29.01
N VAL A 212 -10.25 -3.50 28.89
CA VAL A 212 -9.93 -2.06 28.85
C VAL A 212 -9.45 -1.67 27.47
N TRP A 213 -10.27 -0.91 26.77
CA TRP A 213 -9.94 -0.37 25.45
C TRP A 213 -8.99 0.82 25.56
N MET A 214 -7.90 0.80 24.83
CA MET A 214 -6.85 1.83 24.88
C MET A 214 -6.44 2.39 23.51
N VAL A 215 -7.08 1.95 22.41
CA VAL A 215 -6.83 2.50 21.08
C VAL A 215 -7.08 4.01 21.01
N THR A 216 -8.02 4.53 21.83
CA THR A 216 -8.28 5.97 21.93
C THR A 216 -7.03 6.76 22.36
N GLN A 217 -6.28 6.23 23.32
CA GLN A 217 -5.04 6.82 23.81
C GLN A 217 -3.93 6.70 22.75
N ASP A 218 -3.85 5.52 22.14
CA ASP A 218 -2.86 5.21 21.11
C ASP A 218 -3.06 6.10 19.88
N ALA A 219 -4.29 6.29 19.40
CA ALA A 219 -4.62 7.14 18.27
C ALA A 219 -4.22 8.62 18.51
N ARG A 220 -4.43 9.13 19.74
CA ARG A 220 -3.97 10.48 20.12
C ARG A 220 -2.44 10.60 20.07
N GLN A 221 -1.74 9.56 20.55
CA GLN A 221 -0.29 9.53 20.53
C GLN A 221 0.25 9.45 19.10
N TRP A 222 -0.34 8.62 18.24
CA TRP A 222 0.06 8.52 16.82
C TRP A 222 -0.16 9.86 16.08
N ALA A 223 -1.28 10.53 16.35
CA ALA A 223 -1.56 11.86 15.79
C ALA A 223 -0.54 12.91 16.24
N GLU A 224 -0.12 12.90 17.53
CA GLU A 224 0.88 13.80 18.07
C GLU A 224 2.28 13.51 17.52
N TRP A 225 2.63 12.25 17.29
CA TRP A 225 3.89 11.87 16.62
C TRP A 225 3.91 12.22 15.14
N GLY A 226 2.73 12.29 14.50
CA GLY A 226 2.61 12.66 13.10
C GLY A 226 2.35 11.51 12.14
N PHE A 227 1.90 10.35 12.60
CA PHE A 227 1.57 9.24 11.71
C PHE A 227 0.38 9.54 10.81
N ASP A 228 0.43 9.05 9.56
CA ASP A 228 -0.54 9.28 8.48
C ASP A 228 -1.32 8.01 8.10
N TYR A 229 -0.89 6.86 8.60
CA TYR A 229 -1.42 5.56 8.26
C TYR A 229 -1.29 4.62 9.46
N VAL A 230 -2.30 3.78 9.71
CA VAL A 230 -2.23 2.70 10.69
C VAL A 230 -2.72 1.40 10.09
N LYS A 231 -1.92 0.33 10.23
CA LYS A 231 -2.32 -1.05 10.02
C LYS A 231 -2.80 -1.61 11.35
N MET A 232 -4.11 -1.89 11.43
CA MET A 232 -4.71 -2.57 12.58
C MET A 232 -4.89 -4.04 12.25
N ASP A 233 -4.22 -4.91 12.98
CA ASP A 233 -4.07 -6.31 12.62
C ASP A 233 -4.63 -7.25 13.70
N TRP A 234 -5.68 -8.01 13.34
CA TRP A 234 -6.30 -9.00 14.24
C TRP A 234 -7.16 -9.99 13.44
N TYR A 235 -7.53 -11.08 14.07
CA TYR A 235 -8.43 -12.10 13.55
C TYR A 235 -9.41 -12.54 14.65
N LEU A 236 -10.69 -12.60 14.42
CA LEU A 236 -11.47 -12.30 13.21
C LEU A 236 -11.80 -10.79 13.18
N ILE A 237 -11.64 -10.16 12.01
CA ILE A 237 -12.07 -8.77 11.84
C ILE A 237 -13.59 -8.70 12.00
N ASP A 238 -14.06 -7.74 12.77
CA ASP A 238 -15.47 -7.49 13.05
C ASP A 238 -15.84 -6.01 12.90
N VAL A 239 -17.12 -5.75 12.63
CA VAL A 239 -17.62 -4.39 12.41
C VAL A 239 -17.54 -3.54 13.67
N PRO A 240 -17.98 -4.00 14.87
CA PRO A 240 -17.98 -3.17 16.09
C PRO A 240 -16.59 -2.64 16.47
N ASN A 241 -15.57 -3.50 16.47
CA ASN A 241 -14.20 -3.06 16.77
C ASN A 241 -13.66 -2.14 15.68
N THR A 242 -13.97 -2.41 14.41
CA THR A 242 -13.53 -1.55 13.28
C THR A 242 -14.14 -0.15 13.38
N GLU A 243 -15.45 -0.03 13.68
CA GLU A 243 -16.12 1.26 13.89
C GLU A 243 -15.51 2.03 15.07
N ARG A 244 -15.20 1.33 16.15
CA ARG A 244 -14.57 1.92 17.33
C ARG A 244 -13.19 2.48 17.01
N ILE A 245 -12.36 1.72 16.28
CA ILE A 245 -11.05 2.17 15.80
C ILE A 245 -11.20 3.41 14.92
N ALA A 246 -12.05 3.37 13.90
CA ALA A 246 -12.27 4.47 12.97
C ALA A 246 -12.75 5.74 13.71
N SER A 247 -13.64 5.59 14.71
CA SER A 247 -14.08 6.69 15.57
C SER A 247 -12.93 7.29 16.38
N ASP A 248 -12.05 6.46 16.94
CA ASP A 248 -10.91 6.93 17.73
C ASP A 248 -9.87 7.66 16.87
N LEU A 249 -9.59 7.15 15.66
CA LEU A 249 -8.73 7.83 14.70
C LEU A 249 -9.32 9.20 14.32
N LYS A 250 -10.60 9.28 14.02
CA LYS A 250 -11.27 10.55 13.70
C LYS A 250 -11.18 11.55 14.86
N LYS A 251 -11.37 11.10 16.10
CA LYS A 251 -11.27 11.93 17.33
C LYS A 251 -9.83 12.37 17.63
N SER A 252 -8.82 11.75 17.04
CA SER A 252 -7.42 12.16 17.21
C SER A 252 -7.11 13.54 16.58
N GLY A 253 -7.95 14.00 15.66
CA GLY A 253 -7.81 15.29 14.98
C GLY A 253 -6.79 15.31 13.83
N ARG A 254 -6.27 14.15 13.43
CA ARG A 254 -5.37 13.97 12.29
C ARG A 254 -6.00 13.02 11.27
N ASP A 255 -5.78 13.29 9.99
CA ASP A 255 -6.13 12.36 8.91
C ASP A 255 -5.16 11.18 8.93
N ILE A 256 -5.62 10.03 9.42
CA ILE A 256 -4.85 8.79 9.50
C ILE A 256 -5.61 7.73 8.69
N VAL A 257 -4.98 7.20 7.66
CA VAL A 257 -5.54 6.11 6.83
C VAL A 257 -5.67 4.85 7.69
N LEU A 258 -6.88 4.31 7.77
CA LEU A 258 -7.16 3.05 8.46
C LEU A 258 -7.05 1.88 7.49
N SER A 259 -6.07 1.02 7.72
CA SER A 259 -5.94 -0.29 7.07
C SER A 259 -6.21 -1.40 8.08
N VAL A 260 -7.13 -2.31 7.77
CA VAL A 260 -7.42 -3.46 8.62
C VAL A 260 -6.92 -4.76 8.00
N SER A 261 -6.34 -5.60 8.82
CA SER A 261 -5.70 -6.88 8.54
C SER A 261 -6.07 -7.82 9.70
N ASN A 262 -6.24 -9.11 9.57
CA ASN A 262 -5.84 -10.03 8.54
C ASN A 262 -7.10 -10.78 8.04
N SER A 263 -7.31 -10.88 6.72
CA SER A 263 -8.39 -11.68 6.13
C SER A 263 -9.82 -11.28 6.58
N THR A 264 -10.32 -10.17 6.07
CA THR A 264 -11.70 -9.73 6.33
C THR A 264 -12.71 -10.79 5.89
N PRO A 265 -13.66 -11.20 6.75
CA PRO A 265 -14.77 -12.06 6.33
C PRO A 265 -15.59 -11.40 5.22
N PHE A 266 -15.90 -12.15 4.15
CA PHE A 266 -16.61 -11.58 3.01
C PHE A 266 -18.03 -11.10 3.37
N GLU A 267 -18.67 -11.72 4.34
CA GLU A 267 -20.01 -11.41 4.83
C GLU A 267 -20.13 -9.99 5.38
N ILE A 268 -19.03 -9.43 5.86
CA ILE A 268 -18.96 -8.05 6.37
C ILE A 268 -18.31 -7.06 5.39
N ALA A 269 -18.05 -7.46 4.15
CA ALA A 269 -17.42 -6.61 3.13
C ALA A 269 -18.15 -5.27 2.94
N GLY A 270 -19.48 -5.30 2.91
CA GLY A 270 -20.31 -4.09 2.77
C GLY A 270 -20.09 -3.06 3.88
N PRO A 271 -20.23 -3.39 5.15
CA PRO A 271 -19.92 -2.51 6.26
C PRO A 271 -18.44 -2.06 6.28
N ILE A 272 -17.50 -3.00 6.19
CA ILE A 272 -16.05 -2.71 6.28
C ILE A 272 -15.62 -1.71 5.20
N SER A 273 -16.11 -1.88 3.97
CA SER A 273 -15.81 -0.96 2.85
C SER A 273 -16.32 0.47 3.03
N LYS A 274 -17.17 0.72 4.04
CA LYS A 274 -17.67 2.07 4.38
C LYS A 274 -16.93 2.70 5.56
N ILE A 275 -16.25 1.87 6.36
CA ILE A 275 -15.60 2.29 7.59
C ILE A 275 -14.09 2.49 7.39
N THR A 276 -13.47 1.60 6.61
CA THR A 276 -12.01 1.55 6.44
C THR A 276 -11.56 2.15 5.11
N ASN A 277 -10.32 2.62 5.04
CA ASN A 277 -9.72 3.04 3.78
C ASN A 277 -9.10 1.87 3.01
N VAL A 278 -8.59 0.89 3.74
CA VAL A 278 -7.93 -0.30 3.18
C VAL A 278 -8.33 -1.51 4.02
N TRP A 279 -8.63 -2.64 3.40
CA TRP A 279 -8.89 -3.89 4.12
C TRP A 279 -8.33 -5.09 3.41
N ARG A 280 -7.64 -5.94 4.15
CA ARG A 280 -7.09 -7.20 3.67
C ARG A 280 -8.22 -8.17 3.31
N THR A 281 -8.14 -8.70 2.12
CA THR A 281 -9.13 -9.64 1.55
C THR A 281 -8.77 -11.11 1.78
N THR A 282 -7.51 -11.36 2.18
CA THR A 282 -6.92 -12.69 2.38
C THR A 282 -5.95 -12.69 3.55
N GLY A 283 -5.49 -13.88 3.97
CA GLY A 283 -4.32 -14.05 4.82
C GLY A 283 -3.04 -13.56 4.15
N ASP A 284 -1.90 -13.72 4.83
CA ASP A 284 -0.61 -13.23 4.36
C ASP A 284 -0.16 -13.91 3.08
N ILE A 285 0.42 -13.10 2.18
CA ILE A 285 1.00 -13.57 0.94
C ILE A 285 2.41 -14.13 1.19
N GLU A 286 2.75 -15.17 0.44
CA GLU A 286 4.11 -15.68 0.35
C GLU A 286 4.65 -15.50 -1.07
N ASP A 287 5.97 -15.38 -1.20
CA ASP A 287 6.66 -15.14 -2.46
C ASP A 287 6.78 -16.40 -3.35
N HIS A 288 5.68 -17.10 -3.56
CA HIS A 288 5.60 -18.24 -4.49
C HIS A 288 4.28 -18.27 -5.25
N TRP A 289 4.29 -18.85 -6.43
CA TRP A 289 3.17 -18.86 -7.36
C TRP A 289 1.86 -19.36 -6.75
N GLY A 290 1.90 -20.45 -5.97
CA GLY A 290 0.69 -21.02 -5.35
C GLY A 290 -0.04 -20.02 -4.44
N SER A 291 0.71 -19.22 -3.65
CA SER A 291 0.15 -18.16 -2.83
C SER A 291 -0.41 -17.02 -3.68
N LEU A 292 0.37 -16.51 -4.63
CA LEU A 292 -0.04 -15.45 -5.55
C LEU A 292 -1.30 -15.81 -6.33
N LYS A 293 -1.33 -17.00 -6.97
CA LYS A 293 -2.47 -17.50 -7.73
C LYS A 293 -3.73 -17.60 -6.87
N LYS A 294 -3.63 -18.19 -5.67
CA LYS A 294 -4.76 -18.33 -4.73
C LYS A 294 -5.35 -16.96 -4.36
N ILE A 295 -4.50 -16.00 -4.05
CA ILE A 295 -4.93 -14.65 -3.69
C ILE A 295 -5.58 -13.96 -4.88
N ALA A 296 -4.92 -13.92 -6.05
CA ALA A 296 -5.45 -13.30 -7.26
C ALA A 296 -6.83 -13.85 -7.64
N SER A 297 -6.99 -15.18 -7.64
CA SER A 297 -8.24 -15.85 -7.98
C SER A 297 -9.43 -15.46 -7.08
N SER A 298 -9.15 -15.01 -5.87
CA SER A 298 -10.17 -14.63 -4.88
C SER A 298 -10.65 -13.18 -4.99
N GLN A 299 -9.98 -12.31 -5.79
CA GLN A 299 -10.21 -10.87 -5.75
C GLN A 299 -11.48 -10.40 -6.47
N GLY A 300 -12.00 -11.18 -7.43
CA GLY A 300 -13.15 -10.75 -8.24
C GLY A 300 -14.39 -10.38 -7.42
N LYS A 301 -14.69 -11.15 -6.38
CA LYS A 301 -15.87 -10.92 -5.52
C LYS A 301 -15.77 -9.62 -4.70
N TRP A 302 -14.57 -9.08 -4.49
CA TRP A 302 -14.32 -7.87 -3.71
C TRP A 302 -14.46 -6.59 -4.54
N GLN A 303 -14.37 -6.68 -5.88
CA GLN A 303 -14.36 -5.51 -6.76
C GLN A 303 -15.57 -4.56 -6.58
N PRO A 304 -16.80 -5.04 -6.33
CA PRO A 304 -17.95 -4.15 -6.10
C PRO A 304 -17.81 -3.21 -4.90
N TYR A 305 -16.87 -3.50 -3.99
CA TYR A 305 -16.64 -2.70 -2.78
C TYR A 305 -15.51 -1.68 -2.94
N THR A 306 -14.70 -1.79 -4.01
CA THR A 306 -13.62 -0.86 -4.32
C THR A 306 -14.18 0.48 -4.83
N ARG A 307 -13.72 1.58 -4.24
CA ARG A 307 -14.03 2.94 -4.69
C ARG A 307 -13.02 3.95 -4.11
N PRO A 308 -12.96 5.20 -4.62
CA PRO A 308 -12.11 6.24 -4.03
C PRO A 308 -12.31 6.38 -2.53
N GLY A 309 -11.20 6.34 -1.78
CA GLY A 309 -11.18 6.33 -0.33
C GLY A 309 -11.27 4.95 0.33
N HIS A 310 -11.57 3.89 -0.44
CA HIS A 310 -11.86 2.55 0.08
C HIS A 310 -11.34 1.47 -0.89
N TRP A 311 -10.30 0.72 -0.49
CA TRP A 311 -9.54 -0.15 -1.37
C TRP A 311 -9.41 -1.57 -0.82
N ASN A 312 -9.71 -2.55 -1.66
CA ASN A 312 -9.39 -3.96 -1.40
C ASN A 312 -7.88 -4.17 -1.38
N ASP A 313 -7.38 -4.88 -0.40
CA ASP A 313 -5.95 -5.16 -0.24
C ASP A 313 -5.68 -6.67 -0.33
N PRO A 314 -5.11 -7.16 -1.44
CA PRO A 314 -4.69 -8.54 -1.57
C PRO A 314 -3.30 -8.83 -0.98
N ASP A 315 -2.78 -7.92 -0.17
CA ASP A 315 -1.46 -7.92 0.47
C ASP A 315 -0.33 -7.32 -0.38
N MET A 316 0.85 -7.24 0.23
CA MET A 316 2.03 -6.56 -0.30
C MET A 316 2.59 -7.23 -1.56
N LEU A 317 3.24 -6.43 -2.38
CA LEU A 317 3.96 -6.91 -3.56
C LEU A 317 5.21 -7.72 -3.13
N GLN A 318 5.31 -8.94 -3.62
CA GLN A 318 6.42 -9.86 -3.37
C GLN A 318 7.48 -9.74 -4.49
N ILE A 319 7.94 -8.53 -4.76
CA ILE A 319 8.80 -8.15 -5.89
C ILE A 319 10.19 -7.79 -5.39
N GLY A 320 11.23 -8.15 -6.15
CA GLY A 320 12.62 -7.82 -5.88
C GLY A 320 13.26 -8.72 -4.83
N ARG A 321 14.10 -8.16 -3.95
CA ARG A 321 14.77 -8.89 -2.88
C ARG A 321 14.04 -8.68 -1.56
N LEU A 322 13.69 -9.76 -0.88
CA LEU A 322 12.91 -9.74 0.36
C LEU A 322 13.75 -10.24 1.54
N GLY A 323 13.46 -9.76 2.73
CA GLY A 323 14.00 -10.30 3.97
C GLY A 323 13.31 -11.60 4.35
N LYS A 324 13.97 -12.44 5.14
CA LYS A 324 13.37 -13.67 5.69
C LYS A 324 12.45 -13.32 6.85
N VAL A 325 11.15 -13.47 6.62
CA VAL A 325 10.16 -13.35 7.68
C VAL A 325 10.48 -14.33 8.80
N GLY A 326 10.52 -13.85 10.03
CA GLY A 326 10.79 -14.67 11.20
C GLY A 326 12.21 -14.59 11.76
N ARG A 327 13.08 -13.79 11.17
CA ARG A 327 14.45 -13.60 11.64
C ARG A 327 14.74 -12.15 11.99
N ALA A 328 15.47 -11.94 13.08
CA ALA A 328 15.94 -10.62 13.48
C ALA A 328 17.06 -10.07 12.59
N ASN A 329 17.86 -10.98 12.01
CA ASN A 329 18.93 -10.64 11.09
C ASN A 329 18.42 -10.76 9.66
N THR A 330 18.40 -9.66 8.96
CA THR A 330 17.83 -9.58 7.63
C THR A 330 18.90 -9.82 6.59
N THR A 331 18.89 -11.01 6.03
CA THR A 331 19.51 -11.27 4.73
C THR A 331 18.45 -11.09 3.68
N PHE A 332 18.66 -10.19 2.73
CA PHE A 332 17.76 -10.05 1.60
C PHE A 332 18.09 -11.05 0.52
N GLU A 333 17.10 -11.82 0.11
CA GLU A 333 17.20 -12.81 -0.97
C GLU A 333 16.25 -12.43 -2.11
N PRO A 334 16.58 -12.77 -3.37
CA PRO A 334 15.63 -12.61 -4.46
C PRO A 334 14.31 -13.31 -4.13
N THR A 335 13.19 -12.67 -4.49
CA THR A 335 11.89 -13.34 -4.42
C THR A 335 11.92 -14.66 -5.19
N ARG A 336 11.16 -15.64 -4.73
CA ARG A 336 11.00 -16.94 -5.42
C ARG A 336 10.06 -16.85 -6.64
N LEU A 337 9.38 -15.72 -6.81
CA LEU A 337 8.57 -15.46 -8.01
C LEU A 337 9.46 -15.27 -9.23
N THR A 338 9.13 -15.97 -10.31
CA THR A 338 9.77 -15.74 -11.61
C THR A 338 9.49 -14.33 -12.15
N PRO A 339 10.24 -13.84 -13.15
CA PRO A 339 9.93 -12.56 -13.78
C PRO A 339 8.49 -12.46 -14.29
N ASP A 340 7.95 -13.50 -14.96
CA ASP A 340 6.56 -13.53 -15.43
C ASP A 340 5.56 -13.42 -14.27
N GLU A 341 5.81 -14.08 -13.14
CA GLU A 341 4.96 -14.02 -11.95
C GLU A 341 5.01 -12.65 -11.28
N GLN A 342 6.16 -11.96 -11.28
CA GLN A 342 6.27 -10.58 -10.79
C GLN A 342 5.50 -9.61 -11.72
N TYR A 343 5.60 -9.78 -13.05
CA TYR A 343 4.75 -9.04 -14.00
C TYR A 343 3.27 -9.32 -13.77
N PHE A 344 2.92 -10.58 -13.51
CA PHE A 344 1.54 -10.97 -13.18
C PHE A 344 1.06 -10.22 -11.94
N GLN A 345 1.81 -10.26 -10.84
CA GLN A 345 1.41 -9.59 -9.60
C GLN A 345 1.21 -8.09 -9.80
N MET A 346 2.19 -7.40 -10.39
CA MET A 346 2.10 -5.95 -10.59
C MET A 346 0.93 -5.57 -11.51
N SER A 347 0.71 -6.34 -12.59
CA SER A 347 -0.42 -6.11 -13.51
C SER A 347 -1.76 -6.33 -12.82
N PHE A 348 -1.88 -7.42 -12.06
CA PHE A 348 -3.14 -7.78 -11.40
C PHE A 348 -3.49 -6.79 -10.28
N TRP A 349 -2.54 -6.43 -9.41
CA TRP A 349 -2.76 -5.40 -8.39
C TRP A 349 -3.12 -4.04 -9.02
N SER A 350 -2.52 -3.72 -10.15
CA SER A 350 -2.80 -2.46 -10.85
C SER A 350 -4.21 -2.41 -11.43
N ILE A 351 -4.65 -3.47 -12.10
CA ILE A 351 -6.01 -3.48 -12.67
C ILE A 351 -7.08 -3.54 -11.59
N MET A 352 -6.80 -4.17 -10.44
CA MET A 352 -7.70 -4.23 -9.28
C MET A 352 -7.77 -2.93 -8.47
N SER A 353 -6.98 -1.91 -8.75
CA SER A 353 -6.78 -0.73 -7.88
C SER A 353 -6.40 -1.12 -6.45
N ALA A 354 -5.58 -2.15 -6.29
CA ALA A 354 -5.08 -2.57 -4.99
C ALA A 354 -3.96 -1.65 -4.50
N PRO A 355 -3.74 -1.54 -3.18
CA PRO A 355 -2.55 -0.89 -2.64
C PRO A 355 -1.26 -1.46 -3.26
N LEU A 356 -0.33 -0.59 -3.67
CA LEU A 356 0.99 -0.99 -4.16
C LEU A 356 2.01 -0.79 -3.03
N ILE A 357 1.95 -1.65 -2.04
CA ILE A 357 2.89 -1.64 -0.91
C ILE A 357 3.96 -2.68 -1.17
N ILE A 358 5.20 -2.24 -1.32
CA ILE A 358 6.38 -3.09 -1.44
C ILE A 358 7.02 -3.33 -0.07
N SER A 359 7.87 -4.33 0.01
CA SER A 359 8.68 -4.61 1.20
C SER A 359 10.08 -5.09 0.81
N CYS A 360 10.56 -4.72 -0.38
CA CYS A 360 11.86 -5.15 -0.89
C CYS A 360 13.02 -4.28 -0.38
N ASP A 361 14.22 -4.82 -0.52
CA ASP A 361 15.48 -4.13 -0.32
C ASP A 361 15.64 -3.00 -1.36
N LEU A 362 15.61 -1.76 -0.90
CA LEU A 362 15.78 -0.57 -1.74
C LEU A 362 17.25 -0.18 -1.94
N GLU A 363 18.16 -0.74 -1.18
CA GLU A 363 19.60 -0.47 -1.30
C GLU A 363 20.19 -1.18 -2.52
N HIS A 364 19.70 -2.39 -2.81
CA HIS A 364 20.17 -3.22 -3.93
C HIS A 364 19.06 -3.43 -4.97
N LEU A 365 18.39 -2.35 -5.34
CA LEU A 365 17.31 -2.36 -6.32
C LEU A 365 17.92 -2.52 -7.74
N ASP A 366 17.71 -3.68 -8.35
CA ASP A 366 18.17 -3.96 -9.71
C ASP A 366 17.31 -3.27 -10.79
N ASP A 367 17.81 -3.24 -12.03
CA ASP A 367 17.13 -2.57 -13.14
C ASP A 367 15.80 -3.23 -13.50
N PHE A 368 15.69 -4.56 -13.37
CA PHE A 368 14.44 -5.28 -13.60
C PHE A 368 13.38 -4.85 -12.60
N THR A 369 13.69 -4.91 -11.31
CA THR A 369 12.78 -4.51 -10.22
C THR A 369 12.40 -3.04 -10.35
N ARG A 370 13.37 -2.17 -10.67
CA ARG A 370 13.13 -0.75 -10.91
C ARG A 370 12.21 -0.53 -12.10
N GLY A 371 12.45 -1.22 -13.23
CA GLY A 371 11.61 -1.15 -14.42
C GLY A 371 10.16 -1.56 -14.14
N LEU A 372 9.99 -2.60 -13.35
CA LEU A 372 8.67 -3.09 -12.93
C LEU A 372 7.92 -2.08 -12.05
N LEU A 373 8.59 -1.56 -11.01
CA LEU A 373 7.98 -0.66 -10.02
C LEU A 373 7.85 0.78 -10.52
N CYS A 374 8.60 1.20 -11.52
CA CYS A 374 8.63 2.56 -12.05
C CYS A 374 7.92 2.71 -13.39
N ASN A 375 7.12 1.73 -13.83
CA ASN A 375 6.34 1.87 -15.04
C ASN A 375 5.13 2.79 -14.79
N ARG A 376 5.22 4.00 -15.34
CA ARG A 376 4.25 5.06 -15.13
C ARG A 376 2.88 4.74 -15.69
N GLU A 377 2.82 4.00 -16.81
CA GLU A 377 1.57 3.67 -17.49
C GLU A 377 0.80 2.58 -16.71
N VAL A 378 1.51 1.60 -16.17
CA VAL A 378 0.95 0.57 -15.29
C VAL A 378 0.46 1.19 -13.97
N ILE A 379 1.26 2.08 -13.37
CA ILE A 379 0.86 2.81 -12.17
C ILE A 379 -0.37 3.69 -12.43
N ALA A 380 -0.47 4.33 -13.59
CA ALA A 380 -1.64 5.13 -13.96
C ALA A 380 -2.93 4.30 -14.01
N VAL A 381 -2.87 3.04 -14.45
CA VAL A 381 -4.00 2.11 -14.36
C VAL A 381 -4.42 1.90 -12.91
N ASN A 382 -3.47 1.70 -12.00
CA ASN A 382 -3.74 1.53 -10.58
C ASN A 382 -4.40 2.77 -9.96
N GLN A 383 -3.82 3.95 -10.21
CA GLN A 383 -4.18 5.21 -9.56
C GLN A 383 -5.40 5.92 -10.18
N THR A 384 -5.86 5.48 -11.36
CA THR A 384 -7.07 6.01 -12.00
C THR A 384 -8.26 5.13 -11.66
N PHE A 385 -9.33 5.71 -11.12
CA PHE A 385 -10.57 4.99 -10.82
C PHE A 385 -11.77 5.69 -11.42
N TYR A 386 -12.41 5.02 -12.37
CA TYR A 386 -13.69 5.40 -12.96
C TYR A 386 -14.77 4.36 -12.70
N GLY A 387 -14.36 3.14 -12.38
CA GLY A 387 -15.17 2.00 -11.99
C GLY A 387 -14.30 0.79 -11.63
N PRO A 388 -14.87 -0.24 -10.99
CA PRO A 388 -14.15 -1.46 -10.67
C PRO A 388 -13.75 -2.24 -11.92
N ALA A 389 -12.77 -3.12 -11.78
CA ALA A 389 -12.41 -4.07 -12.82
C ALA A 389 -13.43 -5.20 -12.90
N GLU A 390 -13.77 -5.63 -14.12
CA GLU A 390 -14.67 -6.74 -14.40
C GLU A 390 -13.92 -7.86 -15.11
N LYS A 391 -14.13 -9.13 -14.69
CA LYS A 391 -13.66 -10.30 -15.41
C LYS A 391 -14.60 -10.61 -16.57
N VAL A 392 -14.11 -10.46 -17.79
CA VAL A 392 -14.90 -10.68 -19.02
C VAL A 392 -14.69 -12.05 -19.65
N LEU A 393 -13.58 -12.72 -19.35
CA LEU A 393 -13.27 -14.07 -19.82
C LEU A 393 -12.59 -14.88 -18.71
N SER A 394 -12.97 -16.16 -18.60
CA SER A 394 -12.26 -17.15 -17.78
C SER A 394 -12.35 -18.50 -18.50
N ALA A 395 -11.29 -18.89 -19.18
CA ALA A 395 -11.23 -20.14 -19.95
C ALA A 395 -9.77 -20.61 -20.12
N ASN A 396 -9.55 -21.93 -20.12
CA ASN A 396 -8.27 -22.57 -20.40
C ASN A 396 -7.11 -22.00 -19.56
N ASP A 397 -7.32 -21.86 -18.26
CA ASP A 397 -6.37 -21.24 -17.30
C ASP A 397 -6.06 -19.77 -17.61
N CYS A 398 -6.82 -19.11 -18.45
CA CYS A 398 -6.64 -17.69 -18.74
C CYS A 398 -7.82 -16.86 -18.24
N GLU A 399 -7.50 -15.68 -17.74
CA GLU A 399 -8.48 -14.67 -17.34
C GLU A 399 -8.24 -13.36 -18.09
N VAL A 400 -9.31 -12.69 -18.48
CA VAL A 400 -9.25 -11.34 -19.03
C VAL A 400 -10.12 -10.42 -18.20
N TRP A 401 -9.51 -9.30 -17.81
CA TRP A 401 -10.12 -8.28 -16.97
C TRP A 401 -10.12 -6.94 -17.67
N VAL A 402 -11.20 -6.19 -17.54
CA VAL A 402 -11.37 -4.85 -18.09
C VAL A 402 -11.65 -3.87 -16.98
N LYS A 403 -10.94 -2.75 -16.96
CA LYS A 403 -11.13 -1.66 -16.01
C LYS A 403 -11.39 -0.36 -16.78
N PRO A 404 -12.54 0.31 -16.59
CA PRO A 404 -12.77 1.62 -17.15
C PRO A 404 -11.84 2.65 -16.49
N LEU A 405 -11.23 3.52 -17.30
CA LEU A 405 -10.35 4.60 -16.83
C LEU A 405 -11.01 5.98 -16.99
N ASP A 406 -11.90 6.10 -17.98
CA ASP A 406 -12.74 7.28 -18.20
C ASP A 406 -13.91 6.93 -19.14
N GLY A 407 -14.52 7.94 -19.76
CA GLY A 407 -15.64 7.75 -20.71
C GLY A 407 -15.27 7.02 -22.00
N THR A 408 -14.00 6.97 -22.39
CA THR A 408 -13.53 6.42 -23.69
C THR A 408 -12.43 5.38 -23.58
N ARG A 409 -11.64 5.39 -22.51
CA ARG A 409 -10.47 4.52 -22.31
C ARG A 409 -10.75 3.44 -21.27
N CYS A 410 -10.17 2.27 -21.52
CA CYS A 410 -10.12 1.21 -20.52
C CYS A 410 -8.76 0.51 -20.54
N ALA A 411 -8.35 -0.01 -19.39
CA ALA A 411 -7.26 -0.98 -19.31
C ALA A 411 -7.83 -2.39 -19.49
N ILE A 412 -7.08 -3.23 -20.22
CA ILE A 412 -7.38 -4.65 -20.36
C ILE A 412 -6.17 -5.46 -19.94
N GLY A 413 -6.39 -6.38 -18.99
CA GLY A 413 -5.36 -7.29 -18.48
C GLY A 413 -5.64 -8.72 -18.89
N PHE A 414 -4.63 -9.38 -19.43
CA PHE A 414 -4.62 -10.79 -19.76
C PHE A 414 -3.74 -11.52 -18.79
N PHE A 415 -4.24 -12.61 -18.21
CA PHE A 415 -3.56 -13.35 -17.14
C PHE A 415 -3.60 -14.85 -17.43
N ASN A 416 -2.44 -15.49 -17.52
CA ASN A 416 -2.31 -16.93 -17.63
C ASN A 416 -2.03 -17.54 -16.25
N THR A 417 -2.97 -18.27 -15.71
CA THR A 417 -2.83 -18.98 -14.42
C THR A 417 -2.36 -20.41 -14.55
N GLY A 418 -2.10 -20.88 -15.77
CA GLY A 418 -1.67 -22.24 -16.09
C GLY A 418 -0.18 -22.36 -16.35
N ASN A 419 0.30 -23.61 -16.41
CA ASN A 419 1.71 -23.97 -16.57
C ASN A 419 2.15 -24.07 -18.05
N GLN A 420 1.31 -23.68 -19.00
CA GLN A 420 1.61 -23.73 -20.43
C GLN A 420 1.42 -22.37 -21.07
N ARG A 421 2.21 -22.10 -22.13
CA ARG A 421 1.98 -20.93 -22.98
C ARG A 421 0.57 -20.99 -23.60
N ARG A 422 -0.11 -19.86 -23.63
CA ARG A 422 -1.48 -19.71 -24.16
C ARG A 422 -1.58 -18.54 -25.10
N THR A 423 -2.43 -18.69 -26.12
CA THR A 423 -2.90 -17.57 -26.94
C THR A 423 -4.35 -17.31 -26.60
N VAL A 424 -4.65 -16.11 -26.15
CA VAL A 424 -5.98 -15.67 -25.76
C VAL A 424 -6.53 -14.77 -26.83
N LYS A 425 -7.73 -15.13 -27.34
CA LYS A 425 -8.46 -14.34 -28.34
C LYS A 425 -9.69 -13.71 -27.69
N VAL A 426 -9.82 -12.39 -27.81
CA VAL A 426 -10.92 -11.64 -27.21
C VAL A 426 -11.55 -10.72 -28.26
N PRO A 427 -12.80 -10.99 -28.69
CA PRO A 427 -13.49 -10.09 -29.59
C PRO A 427 -13.90 -8.79 -28.89
N LEU A 428 -13.86 -7.65 -29.61
CA LEU A 428 -14.27 -6.34 -29.07
C LEU A 428 -15.70 -6.32 -28.55
N SER A 429 -16.59 -7.14 -29.13
CA SER A 429 -17.95 -7.29 -28.64
C SER A 429 -18.05 -7.80 -27.22
N LEU A 430 -17.16 -8.71 -26.82
CA LEU A 430 -17.06 -9.20 -25.44
C LEU A 430 -16.62 -8.10 -24.46
N LEU A 431 -15.80 -7.17 -24.94
CA LEU A 431 -15.34 -6.01 -24.17
C LEU A 431 -16.39 -4.88 -24.12
N LYS A 432 -17.51 -5.02 -24.83
CA LYS A 432 -18.54 -3.97 -24.98
C LYS A 432 -18.00 -2.66 -25.56
N LEU A 433 -16.96 -2.76 -26.41
CA LEU A 433 -16.31 -1.64 -27.06
C LEU A 433 -16.67 -1.55 -28.53
N LYS A 434 -16.83 -0.33 -29.07
CA LYS A 434 -16.99 -0.07 -30.48
C LYS A 434 -15.65 -0.17 -31.22
N SER A 435 -15.71 -0.55 -32.48
CA SER A 435 -14.53 -0.58 -33.37
C SER A 435 -14.40 0.79 -34.09
N PRO A 436 -13.18 1.26 -34.39
CA PRO A 436 -11.88 0.68 -34.01
C PRO A 436 -11.41 1.11 -32.61
N GLN A 437 -10.43 0.36 -32.05
CA GLN A 437 -9.75 0.72 -30.81
C GLN A 437 -8.24 0.85 -31.08
N ASN A 438 -7.62 1.93 -30.65
CA ASN A 438 -6.17 2.06 -30.57
C ASN A 438 -5.66 1.28 -29.36
N VAL A 439 -4.56 0.58 -29.52
CA VAL A 439 -3.97 -0.30 -28.51
C VAL A 439 -2.60 0.21 -28.12
N ARG A 440 -2.34 0.34 -26.84
CA ARG A 440 -1.02 0.63 -26.30
C ARG A 440 -0.60 -0.48 -25.34
N ASP A 441 0.56 -1.09 -25.58
CA ASP A 441 1.19 -2.04 -24.66
C ASP A 441 1.82 -1.25 -23.49
N LEU A 442 1.27 -1.40 -22.29
CA LEU A 442 1.67 -0.60 -21.14
C LEU A 442 3.03 -1.05 -20.56
N TRP A 443 3.37 -2.33 -20.72
CA TRP A 443 4.67 -2.80 -20.26
C TRP A 443 5.80 -2.38 -21.18
N LYS A 444 5.59 -2.43 -22.49
CA LYS A 444 6.57 -1.95 -23.47
C LYS A 444 6.57 -0.43 -23.62
N GLN A 445 5.48 0.24 -23.18
CA GLN A 445 5.24 1.67 -23.37
C GLN A 445 5.25 2.07 -24.85
N GLU A 446 4.67 1.20 -25.70
CA GLU A 446 4.63 1.33 -27.16
C GLU A 446 3.22 1.20 -27.70
N ASP A 447 2.94 1.91 -28.80
CA ASP A 447 1.69 1.76 -29.50
C ASP A 447 1.70 0.42 -30.27
N ALA A 448 0.68 -0.40 -30.00
CA ALA A 448 0.54 -1.74 -30.59
C ALA A 448 -0.46 -1.75 -31.77
N GLY A 449 -0.72 -0.57 -32.36
CA GLY A 449 -1.59 -0.42 -33.52
C GLY A 449 -3.07 -0.27 -33.19
N THR A 450 -3.92 -0.68 -34.13
CA THR A 450 -5.38 -0.52 -34.04
C THR A 450 -6.04 -1.87 -34.28
N ILE A 451 -6.97 -2.23 -33.41
CA ILE A 451 -7.81 -3.45 -33.57
C ILE A 451 -9.22 -3.07 -34.02
N ARG A 452 -9.81 -3.96 -34.84
CA ARG A 452 -11.16 -3.77 -35.40
C ARG A 452 -12.15 -4.85 -35.01
N GLN A 453 -11.69 -6.05 -34.73
CA GLN A 453 -12.57 -7.20 -34.43
C GLN A 453 -12.17 -7.88 -33.10
N GLU A 454 -10.93 -8.28 -32.96
CA GLU A 454 -10.44 -9.03 -31.80
C GLU A 454 -9.02 -8.68 -31.44
N MET A 455 -8.66 -8.92 -30.19
CA MET A 455 -7.27 -8.97 -29.69
C MET A 455 -6.80 -10.41 -29.63
N ASN A 456 -5.54 -10.64 -30.05
CA ASN A 456 -4.84 -11.91 -29.91
C ASN A 456 -3.58 -11.66 -29.08
N VAL A 457 -3.49 -12.29 -27.91
CA VAL A 457 -2.38 -12.10 -26.97
C VAL A 457 -1.76 -13.43 -26.59
N GLU A 458 -0.44 -13.56 -26.79
CA GLU A 458 0.33 -14.69 -26.30
C GLU A 458 0.82 -14.43 -24.89
N LEU A 459 0.66 -15.42 -24.03
CA LEU A 459 1.05 -15.37 -22.61
C LEU A 459 1.97 -16.54 -22.28
N ASN A 460 3.09 -16.26 -21.65
CA ASN A 460 3.91 -17.28 -21.02
C ASN A 460 3.16 -17.97 -19.88
N PRO A 461 3.61 -19.15 -19.41
CA PRO A 461 3.14 -19.72 -18.15
C PRO A 461 3.25 -18.70 -17.03
N HIS A 462 2.18 -18.52 -16.24
CA HIS A 462 2.06 -17.55 -15.16
C HIS A 462 2.28 -16.08 -15.58
N GLY A 463 2.25 -15.80 -16.88
CA GLY A 463 2.51 -14.46 -17.42
C GLY A 463 1.25 -13.60 -17.48
N ALA A 464 1.47 -12.31 -17.64
CA ALA A 464 0.44 -11.31 -17.84
C ALA A 464 0.83 -10.29 -18.92
N SER A 465 -0.19 -9.70 -19.54
CA SER A 465 -0.04 -8.54 -20.41
C SER A 465 -1.10 -7.49 -20.04
N LEU A 466 -0.73 -6.22 -20.13
CA LEU A 466 -1.59 -5.11 -19.78
C LEU A 466 -1.60 -4.07 -20.90
N PHE A 467 -2.78 -3.75 -21.41
CA PHE A 467 -2.94 -2.81 -22.50
C PHE A 467 -3.91 -1.69 -22.13
N LEU A 468 -3.73 -0.53 -22.75
CA LEU A 468 -4.73 0.53 -22.81
C LEU A 468 -5.45 0.44 -24.15
N LEU A 469 -6.77 0.45 -24.10
CA LEU A 469 -7.63 0.62 -25.29
C LEU A 469 -8.23 2.03 -25.27
N ASP A 470 -8.10 2.73 -26.39
CA ASP A 470 -8.61 4.09 -26.58
C ASP A 470 -9.37 4.18 -27.89
N GLY A 471 -10.65 4.48 -27.82
CA GLY A 471 -11.52 4.55 -28.97
C GLY A 471 -12.91 5.06 -28.60
N LYS A 472 -13.78 5.18 -29.60
CA LYS A 472 -15.17 5.57 -29.37
C LYS A 472 -15.92 4.41 -28.69
N LYS A 473 -16.68 4.72 -27.66
CA LYS A 473 -17.68 3.81 -27.07
C LYS A 473 -18.89 3.64 -27.95
#